data_ae94619f78cca56230987fde62f1c365
#
_entry.id   ae94619f78cca56230987fde62f1c365
#
_cell.length_a   1.000
_cell.length_b   1.000
_cell.length_c   1.000
_cell.angle_alpha   90.00
_cell.angle_beta   90.00
_cell.angle_gamma   90.00
#
_symmetry.space_group_name_H-M   'P 1'
#
loop_
_entity.id
_entity.type
_entity.pdbx_description
1 polymer ?
#
loop_
_entity_poly.entity_id
_entity_poly.type
_entity_poly.pdbx_seq_one_letter_code
_entity_poly.pdbx_strand_id
1 'polypeptide(L)'
;MIEYNGKLNDKGDVGGEGNALVVNTLGEGTYNSSAYFYTFKAAGDNFTFDLLVNEYQAKNNQILAGSYTYAPGKSYAGNKNCFYVDSFKFDGVTYKASEASTMVVEDDGTNVAIRMNLVMQSGDAFVVTYNGVVGGSANEGGSTELTKLATPSVSGLVSGNAVTVSWQEVAGAKDYTVTLNGTDVQTVATTYIVYQNLDYATTYSVSVVANP
;
A
#
# COMPACT_ATOMS: atom_id res chain seq x y z
N MET A 1 -29.13 -8.13 -11.49
CA MET A 1 -28.63 -8.14 -10.09
C MET A 1 -27.86 -9.42 -9.96
N ILE A 2 -26.53 -9.36 -9.91
CA ILE A 2 -25.67 -10.53 -9.73
C ILE A 2 -25.09 -10.37 -8.33
N GLU A 3 -25.61 -11.17 -7.39
CA GLU A 3 -24.99 -11.34 -6.07
C GLU A 3 -23.76 -12.24 -6.26
N TYR A 4 -22.57 -11.71 -5.98
CA TYR A 4 -21.36 -12.48 -5.90
C TYR A 4 -21.11 -12.90 -4.46
N ASN A 5 -21.34 -14.15 -4.17
CA ASN A 5 -21.08 -14.78 -2.87
C ASN A 5 -20.07 -15.92 -3.06
N GLY A 6 -18.79 -15.56 -3.21
CA GLY A 6 -17.72 -16.54 -3.41
C GLY A 6 -16.34 -15.97 -3.15
N LYS A 7 -15.48 -16.75 -2.51
CA LYS A 7 -14.04 -16.49 -2.46
C LYS A 7 -13.49 -16.49 -3.90
N LEU A 8 -13.07 -15.32 -4.38
CA LEU A 8 -12.32 -15.22 -5.62
C LEU A 8 -10.89 -15.70 -5.38
N ASN A 9 -10.62 -16.93 -5.81
CA ASN A 9 -9.26 -17.37 -6.10
C ASN A 9 -8.93 -16.99 -7.55
N ASP A 10 -8.83 -15.68 -7.84
CA ASP A 10 -8.38 -15.23 -9.14
C ASP A 10 -6.95 -14.68 -9.04
N LYS A 11 -6.07 -15.33 -9.81
CA LYS A 11 -4.72 -14.86 -10.10
C LYS A 11 -4.82 -13.54 -10.88
N GLY A 12 -4.82 -12.41 -10.20
CA GLY A 12 -4.77 -11.12 -10.90
C GLY A 12 -5.26 -9.91 -10.12
N ASP A 13 -5.97 -10.09 -9.03
CA ASP A 13 -6.37 -8.97 -8.18
C ASP A 13 -5.43 -8.83 -6.98
N VAL A 14 -4.49 -7.90 -7.07
CA VAL A 14 -3.63 -7.47 -5.94
C VAL A 14 -4.41 -6.63 -4.92
N GLY A 15 -5.74 -6.70 -4.93
CA GLY A 15 -6.69 -6.02 -4.07
C GLY A 15 -7.50 -6.94 -3.15
N GLY A 16 -7.06 -8.18 -2.92
CA GLY A 16 -7.70 -9.07 -1.93
C GLY A 16 -7.67 -8.42 -0.55
N GLU A 17 -8.83 -8.37 0.13
CA GLU A 17 -8.93 -8.05 1.56
C GLU A 17 -8.15 -9.11 2.34
N GLY A 18 -6.82 -8.96 2.41
CA GLY A 18 -5.97 -9.73 3.30
C GLY A 18 -6.36 -9.44 4.74
N ASN A 19 -6.14 -10.38 5.65
CA ASN A 19 -6.33 -10.15 7.07
C ASN A 19 -5.56 -8.89 7.48
N ALA A 20 -6.26 -7.87 7.96
CA ALA A 20 -5.66 -6.63 8.40
C ALA A 20 -5.00 -6.85 9.77
N LEU A 21 -3.71 -6.57 9.87
CA LEU A 21 -2.90 -6.74 11.08
C LEU A 21 -2.28 -5.40 11.46
N VAL A 22 -2.41 -5.02 12.73
CA VAL A 22 -1.80 -3.81 13.27
C VAL A 22 -0.62 -4.19 14.14
N VAL A 23 0.56 -3.67 13.81
CA VAL A 23 1.76 -3.81 14.65
C VAL A 23 1.62 -2.88 15.85
N ASN A 24 1.65 -3.44 17.06
CA ASN A 24 1.56 -2.69 18.32
C ASN A 24 2.92 -2.15 18.75
N THR A 25 3.99 -2.89 18.43
CA THR A 25 5.36 -2.48 18.75
C THR A 25 6.30 -2.78 17.59
N LEU A 26 7.16 -1.81 17.28
CA LEU A 26 8.27 -1.96 16.34
C LEU A 26 9.56 -1.62 17.09
N GLY A 27 10.38 -2.63 17.37
CA GLY A 27 11.64 -2.47 18.10
C GLY A 27 12.68 -1.65 17.33
N GLU A 28 13.74 -1.23 18.01
CA GLU A 28 14.91 -0.63 17.36
C GLU A 28 15.59 -1.63 16.42
N GLY A 29 16.17 -1.10 15.34
CA GLY A 29 16.89 -1.89 14.36
C GLY A 29 18.23 -2.38 14.89
N THR A 30 18.48 -3.67 14.75
CA THR A 30 19.80 -4.27 15.02
C THR A 30 20.54 -4.45 13.71
N TYR A 31 21.72 -3.85 13.59
CA TYR A 31 22.53 -3.92 12.37
C TYR A 31 23.25 -5.25 12.23
N ASN A 32 23.16 -5.85 11.04
CA ASN A 32 23.91 -7.02 10.65
C ASN A 32 24.98 -6.62 9.60
N SER A 33 26.23 -6.48 10.05
CA SER A 33 27.37 -6.05 9.21
C SER A 33 27.78 -7.09 8.15
N SER A 34 27.44 -8.35 8.33
CA SER A 34 27.76 -9.41 7.36
C SER A 34 26.76 -9.51 6.22
N ALA A 35 25.58 -8.89 6.37
CA ALA A 35 24.48 -8.96 5.40
C ALA A 35 23.91 -7.59 5.04
N TYR A 36 24.45 -6.50 5.61
CA TYR A 36 24.16 -5.11 5.27
C TYR A 36 22.67 -4.73 5.40
N PHE A 37 22.02 -5.14 6.48
CA PHE A 37 20.65 -4.75 6.80
C PHE A 37 20.45 -4.50 8.29
N TYR A 38 19.35 -3.81 8.61
CA TYR A 38 18.81 -3.67 9.96
C TYR A 38 17.62 -4.61 10.13
N THR A 39 17.55 -5.24 11.30
CA THR A 39 16.41 -6.09 11.71
C THR A 39 15.61 -5.38 12.79
N PHE A 40 14.33 -5.19 12.54
CA PHE A 40 13.35 -4.61 13.46
C PHE A 40 12.37 -5.70 13.89
N LYS A 41 12.22 -5.92 15.18
CA LYS A 41 11.24 -6.87 15.71
C LYS A 41 9.88 -6.22 15.76
N ALA A 42 8.90 -6.82 15.11
CA ALA A 42 7.53 -6.35 15.06
C ALA A 42 6.59 -7.32 15.77
N ALA A 43 5.67 -6.80 16.56
CA ALA A 43 4.65 -7.59 17.25
C ALA A 43 3.28 -6.89 17.22
N GLY A 44 2.23 -7.66 17.02
CA GLY A 44 0.83 -7.33 17.21
C GLY A 44 0.18 -8.29 18.20
N ASP A 45 -1.16 -8.29 18.28
CA ASP A 45 -1.89 -9.07 19.29
C ASP A 45 -1.67 -10.58 19.17
N ASN A 46 -1.65 -11.09 17.94
CA ASN A 46 -1.58 -12.52 17.65
C ASN A 46 -0.53 -12.86 16.59
N PHE A 47 0.37 -11.93 16.28
CA PHE A 47 1.42 -12.15 15.30
C PHE A 47 2.74 -11.48 15.71
N THR A 48 3.81 -12.02 15.16
CA THR A 48 5.17 -11.46 15.28
C THR A 48 5.94 -11.70 14.00
N PHE A 49 6.89 -10.83 13.70
CA PHE A 49 7.88 -11.05 12.63
C PHE A 49 9.12 -10.19 12.82
N ASP A 50 10.16 -10.52 12.10
CA ASP A 50 11.35 -9.70 11.96
C ASP A 50 11.27 -8.98 10.60
N LEU A 51 11.22 -7.64 10.62
CA LEU A 51 11.32 -6.78 9.43
C LEU A 51 12.79 -6.46 9.17
N LEU A 52 13.31 -6.88 8.03
CA LEU A 52 14.67 -6.60 7.60
C LEU A 52 14.64 -5.53 6.52
N VAL A 53 15.41 -4.44 6.72
CA VAL A 53 15.50 -3.32 5.77
C VAL A 53 16.97 -3.05 5.45
N ASN A 54 17.27 -2.82 4.18
CA ASN A 54 18.62 -2.54 3.70
C ASN A 54 19.26 -1.34 4.43
N GLU A 55 20.55 -1.40 4.71
CA GLU A 55 21.30 -0.38 5.46
C GLU A 55 21.26 1.04 4.85
N TYR A 56 21.04 1.15 3.53
CA TYR A 56 20.90 2.44 2.87
C TYR A 56 19.58 3.13 3.17
N GLN A 57 18.57 2.38 3.64
CA GLN A 57 17.20 2.83 3.88
C GLN A 57 16.81 2.78 5.36
N ALA A 58 17.69 2.25 6.23
CA ALA A 58 17.39 2.12 7.65
C ALA A 58 18.61 2.40 8.51
N LYS A 59 18.33 2.78 9.76
CA LYS A 59 19.24 2.84 10.91
C LYS A 59 18.54 2.22 12.12
N ASN A 60 19.21 2.17 13.27
CA ASN A 60 18.62 1.57 14.47
C ASN A 60 17.26 2.20 14.89
N ASN A 61 17.07 3.49 14.66
CA ASN A 61 15.86 4.22 15.05
C ASN A 61 15.12 4.89 13.87
N GLN A 62 15.38 4.46 12.64
CA GLN A 62 14.80 5.09 11.45
C GLN A 62 14.61 4.08 10.31
N ILE A 63 13.50 4.22 9.58
CA ILE A 63 13.27 3.61 8.27
C ILE A 63 12.85 4.75 7.35
N LEU A 64 13.59 4.97 6.25
CA LEU A 64 13.34 6.10 5.36
C LEU A 64 12.02 5.92 4.59
N ALA A 65 11.34 7.03 4.30
CA ALA A 65 10.16 7.03 3.46
C ALA A 65 10.47 6.52 2.04
N GLY A 66 9.52 5.77 1.46
CA GLY A 66 9.64 5.24 0.11
C GLY A 66 8.87 3.95 -0.13
N SER A 67 8.90 3.49 -1.37
CA SER A 67 8.37 2.19 -1.77
C SER A 67 9.48 1.17 -1.82
N TYR A 68 9.22 -0.03 -1.28
CA TYR A 68 10.19 -1.10 -1.13
C TYR A 68 9.72 -2.35 -1.83
N THR A 69 10.63 -3.03 -2.48
CA THR A 69 10.41 -4.35 -3.09
C THR A 69 10.90 -5.45 -2.18
N TYR A 70 10.25 -6.60 -2.22
CA TYR A 70 10.66 -7.76 -1.44
C TYR A 70 11.95 -8.37 -1.99
N ALA A 71 12.92 -8.63 -1.11
CA ALA A 71 14.20 -9.25 -1.47
C ALA A 71 14.25 -10.71 -1.00
N PRO A 72 13.99 -11.69 -1.88
CA PRO A 72 13.98 -13.09 -1.49
C PRO A 72 15.36 -13.55 -1.03
N GLY A 73 15.36 -14.40 0.01
CA GLY A 73 16.59 -14.97 0.54
C GLY A 73 17.56 -13.97 1.15
N LYS A 74 17.09 -12.80 1.55
CA LYS A 74 17.90 -11.71 2.14
C LYS A 74 19.01 -11.22 1.18
N SER A 75 18.78 -11.27 -0.12
CA SER A 75 19.72 -10.80 -1.13
C SER A 75 19.49 -9.33 -1.43
N TYR A 76 20.43 -8.47 -1.02
CA TYR A 76 20.33 -7.01 -1.18
C TYR A 76 21.23 -6.47 -2.29
N ALA A 77 21.89 -7.33 -3.04
CA ALA A 77 22.85 -6.92 -4.06
C ALA A 77 22.20 -6.03 -5.13
N GLY A 78 22.62 -4.76 -5.17
CA GLY A 78 22.17 -3.79 -6.18
C GLY A 78 20.81 -3.14 -5.96
N ASN A 79 20.01 -3.59 -5.00
CA ASN A 79 18.70 -2.98 -4.68
C ASN A 79 18.76 -2.28 -3.33
N LYS A 80 18.67 -0.95 -3.34
CA LYS A 80 18.70 -0.14 -2.11
C LYS A 80 17.34 -0.11 -1.42
N ASN A 81 16.24 -0.07 -2.19
CA ASN A 81 14.88 0.02 -1.66
C ASN A 81 14.27 -1.38 -1.55
N CYS A 82 14.81 -2.21 -0.65
CA CYS A 82 14.30 -3.55 -0.45
C CYS A 82 14.10 -3.89 1.03
N PHE A 83 13.16 -4.80 1.25
CA PHE A 83 12.84 -5.35 2.56
C PHE A 83 12.71 -6.88 2.49
N TYR A 84 12.74 -7.51 3.64
CA TYR A 84 12.43 -8.92 3.83
C TYR A 84 11.66 -9.10 5.13
N VAL A 85 10.78 -10.07 5.18
CA VAL A 85 10.05 -10.48 6.39
C VAL A 85 10.50 -11.87 6.77
N ASP A 86 11.10 -12.00 7.94
CA ASP A 86 11.56 -13.26 8.51
C ASP A 86 10.68 -13.67 9.68
N SER A 87 10.57 -14.97 9.91
CA SER A 87 9.93 -15.54 11.10
C SER A 87 8.48 -15.06 11.32
N PHE A 88 7.74 -14.78 10.25
CA PHE A 88 6.35 -14.34 10.37
C PHE A 88 5.49 -15.45 10.96
N LYS A 89 4.91 -15.19 12.13
CA LYS A 89 3.97 -16.06 12.82
C LYS A 89 2.66 -15.35 13.02
N PHE A 90 1.56 -16.01 12.69
CA PHE A 90 0.20 -15.55 12.93
C PHE A 90 -0.61 -16.70 13.53
N ASP A 91 -1.28 -16.47 14.66
CA ASP A 91 -2.01 -17.50 15.43
C ASP A 91 -1.20 -18.79 15.64
N GLY A 92 0.11 -18.65 15.90
CA GLY A 92 1.03 -19.77 16.14
C GLY A 92 1.50 -20.49 14.87
N VAL A 93 0.96 -20.17 13.70
CA VAL A 93 1.38 -20.72 12.40
C VAL A 93 2.49 -19.88 11.80
N THR A 94 3.54 -20.52 11.28
CA THR A 94 4.65 -19.83 10.59
C THR A 94 4.39 -19.75 9.10
N TYR A 95 4.52 -18.55 8.54
CA TYR A 95 4.36 -18.26 7.12
C TYR A 95 5.67 -17.76 6.52
N LYS A 96 5.81 -17.93 5.20
CA LYS A 96 6.90 -17.35 4.41
C LYS A 96 6.31 -16.39 3.38
N ALA A 97 6.75 -15.14 3.40
CA ALA A 97 6.37 -14.16 2.40
C ALA A 97 6.98 -14.51 1.03
N SER A 98 6.34 -14.06 -0.02
CA SER A 98 6.77 -14.24 -1.42
C SER A 98 7.25 -12.92 -2.03
N GLU A 99 7.84 -12.99 -3.22
CA GLU A 99 8.33 -11.84 -3.99
C GLU A 99 7.21 -10.87 -4.43
N ALA A 100 5.96 -11.29 -4.37
CA ALA A 100 4.81 -10.43 -4.64
C ALA A 100 4.49 -9.46 -3.50
N SER A 101 5.18 -9.59 -2.35
CA SER A 101 5.00 -8.69 -1.22
C SER A 101 5.59 -7.31 -1.48
N THR A 102 4.92 -6.28 -0.99
CA THR A 102 5.32 -4.87 -1.12
C THR A 102 5.27 -4.16 0.21
N MET A 103 6.07 -3.09 0.37
CA MET A 103 6.05 -2.22 1.53
C MET A 103 6.15 -0.76 1.10
N VAL A 104 5.37 0.09 1.74
CA VAL A 104 5.46 1.55 1.63
C VAL A 104 5.70 2.11 3.02
N VAL A 105 6.60 3.08 3.11
CA VAL A 105 6.92 3.81 4.34
C VAL A 105 6.71 5.29 4.08
N GLU A 106 5.97 5.95 4.95
CA GLU A 106 5.84 7.40 5.03
C GLU A 106 6.46 7.86 6.35
N ASP A 107 7.05 9.06 6.37
CA ASP A 107 7.70 9.65 7.53
C ASP A 107 7.27 11.11 7.64
N ASP A 108 6.67 11.50 8.76
CA ASP A 108 6.24 12.87 9.04
C ASP A 108 7.31 13.67 9.84
N GLY A 109 8.48 13.09 10.04
CA GLY A 109 9.59 13.65 10.83
C GLY A 109 9.52 13.29 12.32
N THR A 110 8.47 12.64 12.77
CA THR A 110 8.29 12.15 14.15
C THR A 110 7.93 10.68 14.17
N ASN A 111 6.97 10.28 13.33
CA ASN A 111 6.48 8.92 13.23
C ASN A 111 6.72 8.36 11.83
N VAL A 112 6.87 7.05 11.76
CA VAL A 112 6.82 6.32 10.50
C VAL A 112 5.48 5.61 10.38
N ALA A 113 4.85 5.74 9.21
CA ALA A 113 3.70 4.95 8.82
C ALA A 113 4.18 3.87 7.85
N ILE A 114 4.05 2.61 8.22
CA ILE A 114 4.45 1.46 7.41
C ILE A 114 3.20 0.71 6.98
N ARG A 115 3.08 0.42 5.70
CA ARG A 115 2.10 -0.52 5.17
C ARG A 115 2.80 -1.58 4.35
N MET A 116 2.54 -2.83 4.69
CA MET A 116 2.99 -3.99 3.93
C MET A 116 1.78 -4.75 3.40
N ASN A 117 1.82 -5.08 2.12
CA ASN A 117 0.95 -6.10 1.54
C ASN A 117 1.79 -7.37 1.44
N LEU A 118 1.61 -8.28 2.37
CA LEU A 118 2.36 -9.53 2.43
C LEU A 118 1.56 -10.63 1.72
N VAL A 119 2.13 -11.16 0.66
CA VAL A 119 1.61 -12.34 -0.06
C VAL A 119 2.46 -13.53 0.35
N MET A 120 1.84 -14.51 0.98
CA MET A 120 2.55 -15.69 1.48
C MET A 120 2.73 -16.76 0.38
N GLN A 121 3.74 -17.59 0.52
CA GLN A 121 3.97 -18.70 -0.42
C GLN A 121 2.82 -19.74 -0.38
N SER A 122 2.04 -19.77 0.70
CA SER A 122 0.81 -20.57 0.84
C SER A 122 -0.37 -20.02 0.02
N GLY A 123 -0.28 -18.77 -0.47
CA GLY A 123 -1.37 -18.07 -1.13
C GLY A 123 -2.20 -17.16 -0.20
N ASP A 124 -1.95 -17.22 1.11
CA ASP A 124 -2.57 -16.30 2.06
C ASP A 124 -2.03 -14.88 1.86
N ALA A 125 -2.83 -13.86 2.20
CA ALA A 125 -2.43 -12.47 2.14
C ALA A 125 -2.74 -11.75 3.46
N PHE A 126 -1.83 -10.85 3.85
CA PHE A 126 -1.96 -10.01 5.03
C PHE A 126 -1.65 -8.56 4.68
N VAL A 127 -2.47 -7.65 5.17
CA VAL A 127 -2.17 -6.22 5.16
C VAL A 127 -1.67 -5.85 6.56
N VAL A 128 -0.38 -5.54 6.66
CA VAL A 128 0.26 -5.22 7.95
C VAL A 128 0.55 -3.73 7.99
N THR A 129 0.11 -3.07 9.07
CA THR A 129 0.30 -1.63 9.26
C THR A 129 1.00 -1.33 10.59
N TYR A 130 1.80 -0.27 10.60
CA TYR A 130 2.37 0.35 11.78
C TYR A 130 2.31 1.87 11.64
N ASN A 131 2.01 2.57 12.73
CA ASN A 131 2.19 4.01 12.82
C ASN A 131 2.71 4.37 14.20
N GLY A 132 3.92 4.90 14.25
CA GLY A 132 4.56 5.24 15.51
C GLY A 132 6.04 5.53 15.33
N VAL A 133 6.76 5.60 16.44
CA VAL A 133 8.20 5.83 16.47
C VAL A 133 8.93 4.49 16.35
N VAL A 134 9.95 4.40 15.50
CA VAL A 134 10.83 3.22 15.45
C VAL A 134 11.53 3.05 16.81
N GLY A 135 11.45 1.86 17.38
CA GLY A 135 11.90 1.58 18.75
C GLY A 135 10.82 1.80 19.82
N GLY A 136 9.57 1.99 19.41
CA GLY A 136 8.46 2.30 20.30
C GLY A 136 7.20 1.47 20.08
N SER A 137 6.15 1.89 20.75
CA SER A 137 4.79 1.37 20.53
C SER A 137 4.10 2.17 19.43
N ALA A 138 3.12 1.54 18.78
CA ALA A 138 2.20 2.26 17.91
C ALA A 138 1.46 3.35 18.70
N ASN A 139 1.17 4.45 18.04
CA ASN A 139 0.33 5.51 18.61
C ASN A 139 -1.06 4.95 18.89
N GLU A 140 -1.60 5.19 20.09
CA GLU A 140 -2.98 4.84 20.42
C GLU A 140 -3.93 5.56 19.45
N GLY A 141 -4.73 4.82 18.69
CA GLY A 141 -5.57 5.34 17.61
C GLY A 141 -4.87 5.45 16.26
N GLY A 142 -3.59 5.06 16.19
CA GLY A 142 -2.79 5.02 14.97
C GLY A 142 -2.98 3.76 14.13
N SER A 143 -4.20 3.24 13.97
CA SER A 143 -4.58 2.78 12.65
C SER A 143 -4.59 4.04 11.78
N THR A 144 -3.45 4.42 11.17
CA THR A 144 -3.61 4.86 9.82
C THR A 144 -4.07 3.60 9.09
N GLU A 145 -5.36 3.31 9.12
CA GLU A 145 -5.97 3.10 7.84
C GLU A 145 -5.30 4.16 6.98
N LEU A 146 -4.44 3.76 6.06
CA LEU A 146 -4.38 4.45 4.79
C LEU A 146 -5.84 4.40 4.40
N THR A 147 -6.54 5.48 4.71
CA THR A 147 -7.98 5.54 4.53
C THR A 147 -8.07 5.29 3.06
N LYS A 148 -8.52 4.08 2.67
CA LYS A 148 -8.90 3.85 1.28
C LYS A 148 -9.86 4.98 1.03
N LEU A 149 -9.34 6.03 0.40
CA LEU A 149 -10.12 7.23 0.20
C LEU A 149 -11.40 6.77 -0.46
N ALA A 150 -12.53 7.28 -0.02
CA ALA A 150 -13.81 6.86 -0.56
C ALA A 150 -13.75 6.91 -2.08
N THR A 151 -14.29 5.92 -2.75
CA THR A 151 -14.32 5.90 -4.22
C THR A 151 -15.12 7.12 -4.68
N PRO A 152 -14.55 8.02 -5.50
CA PRO A 152 -15.26 9.18 -6.00
C PRO A 152 -16.55 8.78 -6.72
N SER A 153 -17.67 9.43 -6.39
CA SER A 153 -18.91 9.26 -7.13
C SER A 153 -18.85 10.13 -8.38
N VAL A 154 -18.66 9.50 -9.53
CA VAL A 154 -18.40 10.16 -10.82
C VAL A 154 -19.68 10.43 -11.57
N SER A 155 -19.82 11.64 -12.13
CA SER A 155 -20.89 12.03 -13.06
C SER A 155 -20.30 12.68 -14.30
N GLY A 156 -20.97 12.51 -15.43
CA GLY A 156 -20.57 13.09 -16.72
C GLY A 156 -21.65 13.98 -17.32
N LEU A 157 -21.26 15.15 -17.83
CA LEU A 157 -22.11 16.05 -18.60
C LEU A 157 -21.57 16.18 -20.02
N VAL A 158 -22.37 15.77 -21.00
CA VAL A 158 -22.04 15.86 -22.42
C VAL A 158 -22.48 17.19 -22.98
N SER A 159 -21.60 17.88 -23.72
CA SER A 159 -21.89 19.11 -24.46
C SER A 159 -21.18 19.09 -25.84
N GLY A 160 -21.92 18.85 -26.90
CA GLY A 160 -21.32 18.67 -28.22
C GLY A 160 -20.39 17.47 -28.27
N ASN A 161 -19.13 17.69 -28.67
CA ASN A 161 -18.06 16.68 -28.68
C ASN A 161 -17.16 16.75 -27.45
N ALA A 162 -17.64 17.36 -26.36
CA ALA A 162 -16.95 17.44 -25.09
C ALA A 162 -17.74 16.75 -23.96
N VAL A 163 -17.01 16.20 -22.99
CA VAL A 163 -17.58 15.65 -21.77
C VAL A 163 -16.86 16.26 -20.57
N THR A 164 -17.64 16.88 -19.67
CA THR A 164 -17.15 17.25 -18.34
C THR A 164 -17.43 16.11 -17.40
N VAL A 165 -16.37 15.53 -16.85
CA VAL A 165 -16.43 14.51 -15.80
C VAL A 165 -16.20 15.19 -14.46
N SER A 166 -17.08 14.99 -13.50
CA SER A 166 -17.00 15.61 -12.17
C SER A 166 -17.32 14.60 -11.06
N TRP A 167 -16.80 14.86 -9.88
CA TRP A 167 -17.01 14.02 -8.68
C TRP A 167 -17.06 14.89 -7.42
N GLN A 168 -17.55 14.30 -6.33
CA GLN A 168 -17.50 14.94 -5.01
C GLN A 168 -16.08 14.90 -4.45
N GLU A 169 -15.68 15.94 -3.73
CA GLU A 169 -14.42 15.95 -3.00
C GLU A 169 -14.38 14.78 -2.00
N VAL A 170 -13.25 14.07 -1.99
CA VAL A 170 -13.01 12.97 -1.08
C VAL A 170 -12.15 13.48 0.07
N ALA A 171 -12.63 13.35 1.29
CA ALA A 171 -11.90 13.80 2.47
C ALA A 171 -10.55 13.08 2.56
N GLY A 172 -9.46 13.83 2.71
CA GLY A 172 -8.09 13.34 2.76
C GLY A 172 -7.43 13.14 1.39
N ALA A 173 -8.14 13.37 0.28
CA ALA A 173 -7.53 13.34 -1.04
C ALA A 173 -6.72 14.61 -1.30
N LYS A 174 -5.50 14.43 -1.80
CA LYS A 174 -4.63 15.51 -2.26
C LYS A 174 -4.84 15.82 -3.75
N ASP A 175 -5.04 14.80 -4.53
CA ASP A 175 -5.34 14.85 -5.96
C ASP A 175 -6.10 13.61 -6.41
N TYR A 176 -6.39 13.53 -7.71
CA TYR A 176 -7.17 12.43 -8.32
C TYR A 176 -6.48 11.94 -9.58
N THR A 177 -6.33 10.63 -9.69
CA THR A 177 -5.93 9.99 -10.94
C THR A 177 -7.18 9.66 -11.75
N VAL A 178 -7.31 10.26 -12.92
CA VAL A 178 -8.41 10.05 -13.85
C VAL A 178 -7.92 9.26 -15.05
N THR A 179 -8.59 8.17 -15.39
CA THR A 179 -8.22 7.33 -16.53
C THR A 179 -9.38 7.25 -17.50
N LEU A 180 -9.13 7.65 -18.77
CA LEU A 180 -10.06 7.51 -19.89
C LEU A 180 -9.70 6.24 -20.69
N ASN A 181 -10.69 5.38 -20.93
CA ASN A 181 -10.57 4.12 -21.68
C ASN A 181 -9.42 3.20 -21.22
N GLY A 182 -9.01 3.30 -19.94
CA GLY A 182 -7.94 2.48 -19.37
C GLY A 182 -6.52 2.85 -19.83
N THR A 183 -6.33 3.84 -20.66
CA THR A 183 -5.02 4.17 -21.27
C THR A 183 -4.59 5.63 -21.12
N ASP A 184 -5.50 6.60 -21.21
CA ASP A 184 -5.18 8.03 -21.00
C ASP A 184 -5.30 8.34 -19.51
N VAL A 185 -4.16 8.51 -18.84
CA VAL A 185 -4.06 8.71 -17.38
C VAL A 185 -3.62 10.14 -17.10
N GLN A 186 -4.42 10.87 -16.33
CA GLN A 186 -4.13 12.23 -15.91
C GLN A 186 -4.28 12.37 -14.39
N THR A 187 -3.43 13.17 -13.75
CA THR A 187 -3.56 13.52 -12.34
C THR A 187 -4.00 14.96 -12.22
N VAL A 188 -5.08 15.20 -11.48
CA VAL A 188 -5.67 16.54 -11.29
C VAL A 188 -5.97 16.81 -9.81
N ALA A 189 -5.72 18.03 -9.36
CA ALA A 189 -6.08 18.49 -8.01
C ALA A 189 -7.53 19.03 -7.93
N THR A 190 -8.22 19.10 -9.07
CA THR A 190 -9.61 19.55 -9.15
C THR A 190 -10.55 18.36 -9.02
N THR A 191 -11.82 18.62 -8.72
CA THR A 191 -12.88 17.61 -8.69
C THR A 191 -13.61 17.47 -10.03
N TYR A 192 -12.99 17.90 -11.10
CA TYR A 192 -13.50 17.76 -12.45
C TYR A 192 -12.37 17.76 -13.50
N ILE A 193 -12.66 17.20 -14.67
CA ILE A 193 -11.83 17.24 -15.88
C ILE A 193 -12.73 17.38 -17.10
N VAL A 194 -12.23 18.01 -18.18
CA VAL A 194 -12.96 18.17 -19.43
C VAL A 194 -12.20 17.48 -20.56
N TYR A 195 -12.82 16.50 -21.18
CA TYR A 195 -12.33 15.89 -22.42
C TYR A 195 -13.02 16.56 -23.61
N GLN A 196 -12.23 16.95 -24.59
CA GLN A 196 -12.71 17.62 -25.81
C GLN A 196 -12.37 16.80 -27.06
N ASN A 197 -13.02 17.10 -28.16
CA ASN A 197 -12.83 16.45 -29.47
C ASN A 197 -13.04 14.93 -29.43
N LEU A 198 -14.04 14.50 -28.65
CA LEU A 198 -14.44 13.11 -28.58
C LEU A 198 -15.29 12.76 -29.83
N ASP A 199 -15.18 11.52 -30.30
CA ASP A 199 -15.96 11.02 -31.43
C ASP A 199 -17.43 10.85 -31.05
N TYR A 200 -18.33 11.26 -31.97
CA TYR A 200 -19.75 11.08 -31.77
C TYR A 200 -20.14 9.60 -31.84
N ALA A 201 -21.19 9.25 -31.12
CA ALA A 201 -21.73 7.88 -31.05
C ALA A 201 -20.71 6.84 -30.55
N THR A 202 -19.67 7.27 -29.82
CA THR A 202 -18.65 6.41 -29.24
C THR A 202 -18.83 6.33 -27.72
N THR A 203 -18.68 5.13 -27.15
CA THR A 203 -18.73 4.92 -25.71
C THR A 203 -17.34 5.11 -25.12
N TYR A 204 -17.26 5.95 -24.11
CA TYR A 204 -16.03 6.19 -23.34
C TYR A 204 -16.23 5.71 -21.90
N SER A 205 -15.22 5.07 -21.34
CA SER A 205 -15.18 4.71 -19.92
C SER A 205 -14.23 5.64 -19.17
N VAL A 206 -14.66 6.11 -17.99
CA VAL A 206 -13.82 6.94 -17.13
C VAL A 206 -13.79 6.33 -15.74
N SER A 207 -12.60 6.20 -15.18
CA SER A 207 -12.40 5.86 -13.76
C SER A 207 -11.68 7.00 -13.05
N VAL A 208 -12.01 7.22 -11.77
CA VAL A 208 -11.40 8.23 -10.92
C VAL A 208 -10.96 7.59 -9.62
N VAL A 209 -9.71 7.77 -9.24
CA VAL A 209 -9.13 7.30 -8.00
C VAL A 209 -8.66 8.51 -7.22
N ALA A 210 -9.06 8.61 -5.95
CA ALA A 210 -8.57 9.61 -5.03
C ALA A 210 -7.20 9.19 -4.49
N ASN A 211 -6.21 10.10 -4.49
CA ASN A 211 -4.87 9.88 -3.98
C ASN A 211 -4.68 10.63 -2.65
N PRO A 212 -4.03 10.01 -1.64
CA PRO A 212 -3.76 10.62 -0.33
C PRO A 212 -2.72 11.71 -0.38
#